data_4a28e55768e5c15317850a285b46b20d
#
_entry.id   4a28e55768e5c15317850a285b46b20d
#
_cell.length_a   1.000
_cell.length_b   1.000
_cell.length_c   1.000
_cell.angle_alpha   90.00
_cell.angle_beta   90.00
_cell.angle_gamma   90.00
#
_symmetry.space_group_name_H-M   'P 1'
#
loop_
_entity.id
_entity.type
_entity.pdbx_description
1 polymer ?
#
loop_
_entity_poly.entity_id
_entity_poly.type
_entity_poly.pdbx_seq_one_letter_code
_entity_poly.pdbx_strand_id
1 'polypeptide(L)'
;SGALDPSTGAETGAQVIRQVYPRLGIVPGLILAPGWSQIPEVGLALAAKAAKINGVYSAMALLDLDTAKAKKYTDTKSVKEESGYTSPFCYPLWPCDRVGEYILAKSAVAGAMIQYMASDNEDVPNQSPSNHLLGVGGQCLEDGTEVYLDQDQANTVNGYGVTTAINQNGYRLW
;
A
#
# COMPACT_ATOMS: atom_id res chain seq x y z
N SER A 1 4.25 -8.83 14.16
CA SER A 1 5.55 -8.15 14.00
C SER A 1 6.70 -9.12 13.76
N GLY A 2 6.74 -10.30 14.33
CA GLY A 2 7.84 -11.27 14.26
C GLY A 2 8.87 -11.07 15.37
N ALA A 3 9.59 -12.15 15.70
CA ALA A 3 10.57 -12.18 16.76
C ALA A 3 11.86 -12.89 16.29
N LEU A 4 12.93 -12.62 17.02
CA LEU A 4 14.16 -13.38 16.96
C LEU A 4 14.14 -14.36 18.15
N ASP A 5 14.26 -15.64 17.88
CA ASP A 5 14.44 -16.64 18.93
C ASP A 5 15.88 -16.48 19.52
N PRO A 6 16.00 -16.08 20.79
CA PRO A 6 17.31 -15.82 21.37
C PRO A 6 18.17 -17.09 21.53
N SER A 7 17.57 -18.28 21.50
CA SER A 7 18.27 -19.56 21.68
C SER A 7 18.82 -20.12 20.38
N THR A 8 18.08 -19.94 19.27
CA THR A 8 18.42 -20.52 17.96
C THR A 8 18.87 -19.47 16.94
N GLY A 9 18.64 -18.19 17.22
CA GLY A 9 18.83 -17.10 16.24
C GLY A 9 17.80 -17.12 15.11
N ALA A 10 16.76 -17.96 15.19
CA ALA A 10 15.74 -18.07 14.16
C ALA A 10 14.85 -16.83 14.15
N GLU A 11 14.62 -16.28 12.95
CA GLU A 11 13.72 -15.15 12.74
C GLU A 11 12.34 -15.64 12.32
N THR A 12 11.28 -15.02 12.86
CA THR A 12 9.88 -15.36 12.57
C THR A 12 9.08 -14.14 12.12
N GLY A 13 7.94 -14.38 11.43
CA GLY A 13 7.07 -13.33 10.96
C GLY A 13 7.77 -12.34 10.03
N ALA A 14 7.47 -11.05 10.17
CA ALA A 14 8.03 -9.99 9.31
C ALA A 14 9.56 -9.80 9.44
N GLN A 15 10.22 -10.40 10.43
CA GLN A 15 11.69 -10.36 10.54
C GLN A 15 12.37 -11.16 9.44
N VAL A 16 11.73 -12.18 8.91
CA VAL A 16 12.27 -13.07 7.85
C VAL A 16 12.61 -12.28 6.57
N ILE A 17 12.00 -11.11 6.35
CA ILE A 17 12.31 -10.26 5.18
C ILE A 17 13.80 -9.92 5.07
N ARG A 18 14.53 -9.85 6.19
CA ARG A 18 15.98 -9.59 6.21
C ARG A 18 16.79 -10.68 5.53
N GLN A 19 16.24 -11.88 5.43
CA GLN A 19 16.90 -13.03 4.85
C GLN A 19 16.63 -13.19 3.35
N VAL A 20 15.73 -12.38 2.77
CA VAL A 20 15.37 -12.49 1.35
C VAL A 20 16.60 -12.28 0.47
N TYR A 21 17.34 -11.21 0.66
CA TYR A 21 18.53 -10.93 -0.14
C TYR A 21 19.65 -11.97 0.10
N PRO A 22 20.06 -12.29 1.34
CA PRO A 22 21.12 -13.29 1.56
C PRO A 22 20.80 -14.67 1.02
N ARG A 23 19.52 -15.06 0.98
CA ARG A 23 19.11 -16.40 0.53
C ARG A 23 18.76 -16.47 -0.96
N LEU A 24 18.17 -15.40 -1.51
CA LEU A 24 17.57 -15.41 -2.85
C LEU A 24 18.22 -14.42 -3.81
N GLY A 25 19.07 -13.51 -3.33
CA GLY A 25 19.66 -12.44 -4.14
C GLY A 25 18.67 -11.38 -4.58
N ILE A 26 17.46 -11.36 -4.02
CA ILE A 26 16.38 -10.43 -4.39
C ILE A 26 16.27 -9.33 -3.36
N VAL A 27 16.20 -8.07 -3.81
CA VAL A 27 15.91 -6.91 -2.96
C VAL A 27 14.40 -6.63 -3.02
N PRO A 28 13.65 -6.76 -1.92
CA PRO A 28 12.23 -6.40 -1.90
C PRO A 28 12.07 -4.89 -2.13
N GLY A 29 11.29 -4.49 -3.14
CA GLY A 29 10.96 -3.08 -3.41
C GLY A 29 9.67 -2.63 -2.74
N LEU A 30 8.74 -3.55 -2.53
CA LEU A 30 7.43 -3.29 -1.92
C LEU A 30 7.18 -4.25 -0.77
N ILE A 31 6.54 -3.75 0.28
CA ILE A 31 6.03 -4.55 1.41
C ILE A 31 4.55 -4.21 1.58
N LEU A 32 3.69 -5.20 1.60
CA LEU A 32 2.25 -5.02 1.77
C LEU A 32 1.64 -6.15 2.59
N ALA A 33 0.55 -5.85 3.26
CA ALA A 33 -0.28 -6.82 3.98
C ALA A 33 -1.76 -6.45 3.76
N PRO A 34 -2.32 -6.78 2.57
CA PRO A 34 -3.70 -6.47 2.24
C PRO A 34 -4.67 -7.06 3.25
N GLY A 35 -5.67 -6.27 3.68
CA GLY A 35 -6.62 -6.68 4.70
C GLY A 35 -6.09 -6.63 6.14
N TRP A 36 -4.83 -6.25 6.34
CA TRP A 36 -4.22 -6.12 7.69
C TRP A 36 -3.55 -4.76 7.91
N SER A 37 -3.12 -4.08 6.84
CA SER A 37 -2.40 -2.81 6.95
C SER A 37 -3.26 -1.64 7.40
N GLN A 38 -4.60 -1.77 7.39
CA GLN A 38 -5.52 -0.82 8.01
C GLN A 38 -5.46 -0.81 9.55
N ILE A 39 -4.85 -1.84 10.16
CA ILE A 39 -4.55 -1.86 11.59
C ILE A 39 -3.24 -1.11 11.82
N PRO A 40 -3.22 0.03 12.55
CA PRO A 40 -2.05 0.91 12.66
C PRO A 40 -0.78 0.20 13.13
N GLU A 41 -0.90 -0.71 14.09
CA GLU A 41 0.24 -1.47 14.62
C GLU A 41 0.89 -2.36 13.55
N VAL A 42 0.08 -2.94 12.66
CA VAL A 42 0.58 -3.75 11.54
C VAL A 42 1.24 -2.84 10.51
N GLY A 43 0.56 -1.78 10.10
CA GLY A 43 1.08 -0.84 9.11
C GLY A 43 2.39 -0.18 9.55
N LEU A 44 2.48 0.27 10.81
CA LEU A 44 3.72 0.83 11.36
C LEU A 44 4.85 -0.19 11.44
N ALA A 45 4.54 -1.46 11.75
CA ALA A 45 5.53 -2.53 11.73
C ALA A 45 6.07 -2.78 10.31
N LEU A 46 5.20 -2.74 9.28
CA LEU A 46 5.62 -2.85 7.88
C LEU A 46 6.47 -1.66 7.45
N ALA A 47 6.06 -0.44 7.79
CA ALA A 47 6.81 0.78 7.49
C ALA A 47 8.22 0.77 8.13
N ALA A 48 8.31 0.32 9.37
CA ALA A 48 9.59 0.19 10.06
C ALA A 48 10.51 -0.85 9.39
N LYS A 49 9.94 -1.94 8.85
CA LYS A 49 10.71 -2.92 8.07
C LYS A 49 11.09 -2.39 6.68
N ALA A 50 10.19 -1.65 6.03
CA ALA A 50 10.45 -1.03 4.75
C ALA A 50 11.59 -0.01 4.84
N ALA A 51 11.64 0.77 5.91
CA ALA A 51 12.68 1.79 6.11
C ALA A 51 14.09 1.20 6.16
N LYS A 52 14.26 -0.02 6.68
CA LYS A 52 15.58 -0.64 6.81
C LYS A 52 15.51 -2.17 6.78
N ILE A 53 15.65 -2.72 5.58
CA ILE A 53 15.78 -4.17 5.37
C ILE A 53 17.26 -4.51 5.53
N ASN A 54 17.59 -5.52 6.36
CA ASN A 54 18.95 -6.04 6.63
C ASN A 54 20.06 -4.98 6.85
N GLY A 55 19.70 -3.73 7.11
CA GLY A 55 20.66 -2.66 7.37
C GLY A 55 21.13 -1.87 6.14
N VAL A 56 20.81 -2.32 4.93
CA VAL A 56 21.32 -1.75 3.67
C VAL A 56 20.18 -1.25 2.78
N TYR A 57 19.15 -2.08 2.57
CA TYR A 57 18.09 -1.82 1.60
C TYR A 57 16.87 -1.20 2.26
N SER A 58 16.12 -0.43 1.49
CA SER A 58 14.80 0.08 1.84
C SER A 58 13.76 -0.33 0.79
N ALA A 59 12.52 -0.38 1.21
CA ALA A 59 11.35 -0.65 0.37
C ALA A 59 10.28 0.40 0.66
N MET A 60 9.19 0.36 -0.08
CA MET A 60 7.97 1.13 0.20
C MET A 60 6.92 0.21 0.83
N ALA A 61 6.31 0.67 1.92
CA ALA A 61 5.18 -0.02 2.54
C ALA A 61 3.87 0.51 1.96
N LEU A 62 3.13 -0.32 1.25
CA LEU A 62 1.78 0.00 0.77
C LEU A 62 0.79 -0.27 1.91
N LEU A 63 0.11 0.78 2.38
CA LEU A 63 -0.69 0.76 3.59
C LEU A 63 -2.11 1.22 3.31
N ASP A 64 -3.09 0.36 3.55
CA ASP A 64 -4.50 0.72 3.40
C ASP A 64 -4.96 1.53 4.61
N LEU A 65 -5.73 2.59 4.39
CA LEU A 65 -6.45 3.28 5.46
C LEU A 65 -7.71 2.49 5.84
N ASP A 66 -8.06 2.54 7.13
CA ASP A 66 -9.27 1.95 7.66
C ASP A 66 -10.51 2.65 7.08
N THR A 67 -11.23 1.97 6.19
CA THR A 67 -12.43 2.50 5.53
C THR A 67 -13.65 2.56 6.45
N ALA A 68 -13.63 1.87 7.60
CA ALA A 68 -14.67 2.02 8.61
C ALA A 68 -14.58 3.40 9.31
N LYS A 69 -13.39 3.97 9.37
CA LYS A 69 -13.12 5.31 9.90
C LYS A 69 -13.11 6.36 8.78
N ALA A 70 -12.37 6.13 7.69
CA ALA A 70 -12.32 7.01 6.54
C ALA A 70 -13.48 6.70 5.57
N LYS A 71 -14.68 7.14 5.91
CA LYS A 71 -15.87 6.93 5.09
C LYS A 71 -16.00 7.94 3.95
N LYS A 72 -15.36 9.10 4.08
CA LYS A 72 -15.35 10.18 3.09
C LYS A 72 -13.92 10.58 2.78
N TYR A 73 -13.72 11.18 1.62
CA TYR A 73 -12.42 11.68 1.20
C TYR A 73 -11.83 12.70 2.20
N THR A 74 -12.68 13.46 2.90
CA THR A 74 -12.27 14.43 3.93
C THR A 74 -11.71 13.77 5.19
N ASP A 75 -12.10 12.53 5.48
CA ASP A 75 -11.70 11.83 6.70
C ASP A 75 -10.31 11.20 6.56
N THR A 76 -9.81 11.08 5.32
CA THR A 76 -8.54 10.41 5.01
C THR A 76 -7.35 11.05 5.72
N LYS A 77 -7.36 12.38 5.89
CA LYS A 77 -6.31 13.10 6.60
C LYS A 77 -6.21 12.68 8.06
N SER A 78 -7.33 12.77 8.80
CA SER A 78 -7.35 12.44 10.22
C SER A 78 -7.02 10.96 10.46
N VAL A 79 -7.58 10.06 9.64
CA VAL A 79 -7.30 8.62 9.76
C VAL A 79 -5.82 8.30 9.49
N LYS A 80 -5.21 8.93 8.49
CA LYS A 80 -3.77 8.80 8.23
C LYS A 80 -2.93 9.27 9.41
N GLU A 81 -3.26 10.45 9.95
CA GLU A 81 -2.56 11.04 11.10
C GLU A 81 -2.70 10.17 12.34
N GLU A 82 -3.91 9.71 12.66
CA GLU A 82 -4.18 8.78 13.76
C GLU A 82 -3.44 7.44 13.60
N SER A 83 -3.30 6.95 12.37
CA SER A 83 -2.55 5.74 12.07
C SER A 83 -1.04 5.92 12.15
N GLY A 84 -0.55 7.17 12.20
CA GLY A 84 0.87 7.49 12.25
C GLY A 84 1.62 7.22 10.94
N TYR A 85 0.93 7.16 9.79
CA TYR A 85 1.54 6.89 8.48
C TYR A 85 2.19 8.14 7.88
N THR A 86 3.22 8.63 8.58
CA THR A 86 3.94 9.87 8.24
C THR A 86 5.36 9.63 7.74
N SER A 87 5.88 8.41 7.86
CA SER A 87 7.21 8.04 7.38
C SER A 87 7.29 8.16 5.85
N PRO A 88 8.43 8.60 5.27
CA PRO A 88 8.64 8.62 3.82
C PRO A 88 8.61 7.22 3.19
N PHE A 89 8.66 6.17 3.98
CA PHE A 89 8.52 4.78 3.53
C PHE A 89 7.07 4.26 3.58
N CYS A 90 6.13 5.10 4.01
CA CYS A 90 4.69 4.81 3.96
C CYS A 90 4.10 5.30 2.64
N TYR A 91 3.30 4.46 2.01
CA TYR A 91 2.50 4.79 0.85
C TYR A 91 1.03 4.52 1.19
N PRO A 92 0.35 5.49 1.84
CA PRO A 92 -1.04 5.31 2.27
C PRO A 92 -1.98 5.29 1.07
N LEU A 93 -2.97 4.40 1.11
CA LEU A 93 -3.91 4.13 0.03
C LEU A 93 -5.35 4.13 0.56
N TRP A 94 -6.28 4.69 -0.23
CA TRP A 94 -7.71 4.73 0.07
C TRP A 94 -8.52 4.93 -1.23
N PRO A 95 -9.75 4.40 -1.34
CA PRO A 95 -10.42 3.37 -0.54
C PRO A 95 -10.03 1.96 -1.02
N CYS A 96 -10.91 0.96 -0.87
CA CYS A 96 -10.78 -0.35 -1.51
C CYS A 96 -11.15 -0.28 -3.01
N ASP A 97 -10.78 -1.31 -3.75
CA ASP A 97 -11.11 -1.45 -5.17
C ASP A 97 -12.07 -2.63 -5.40
N ARG A 98 -13.00 -2.46 -6.34
CA ARG A 98 -13.90 -3.52 -6.77
C ARG A 98 -13.37 -4.18 -8.05
N VAL A 99 -13.17 -5.50 -7.99
CA VAL A 99 -12.76 -6.33 -9.13
C VAL A 99 -13.80 -7.44 -9.31
N GLY A 100 -14.69 -7.26 -10.27
CA GLY A 100 -15.87 -8.11 -10.41
C GLY A 100 -16.76 -8.02 -9.16
N GLU A 101 -16.99 -9.15 -8.51
CA GLU A 101 -17.78 -9.23 -7.27
C GLU A 101 -16.92 -9.10 -6.00
N TYR A 102 -15.59 -9.02 -6.12
CA TYR A 102 -14.68 -8.97 -4.99
C TYR A 102 -14.34 -7.52 -4.61
N ILE A 103 -14.22 -7.30 -3.32
CA ILE A 103 -13.65 -6.08 -2.74
C ILE A 103 -12.22 -6.40 -2.31
N LEU A 104 -11.27 -5.70 -2.90
CA LEU A 104 -9.86 -5.89 -2.65
C LEU A 104 -9.27 -4.66 -1.96
N ALA A 105 -8.35 -4.89 -1.04
CA ALA A 105 -7.53 -3.82 -0.49
C ALA A 105 -6.77 -3.11 -1.61
N LYS A 106 -6.74 -1.78 -1.60
CA LYS A 106 -6.07 -1.00 -2.66
C LYS A 106 -4.57 -1.30 -2.73
N SER A 107 -3.94 -1.63 -1.61
CA SER A 107 -2.53 -2.03 -1.57
C SER A 107 -2.23 -3.25 -2.45
N ALA A 108 -3.15 -4.23 -2.51
CA ALA A 108 -2.99 -5.40 -3.37
C ALA A 108 -3.03 -5.01 -4.86
N VAL A 109 -4.01 -4.18 -5.24
CA VAL A 109 -4.21 -3.75 -6.64
C VAL A 109 -3.07 -2.83 -7.09
N ALA A 110 -2.70 -1.85 -6.26
CA ALA A 110 -1.59 -0.95 -6.53
C ALA A 110 -0.25 -1.69 -6.61
N GLY A 111 -0.01 -2.64 -5.70
CA GLY A 111 1.19 -3.47 -5.71
C GLY A 111 1.30 -4.33 -6.96
N ALA A 112 0.19 -4.95 -7.39
CA ALA A 112 0.15 -5.73 -8.63
C ALA A 112 0.42 -4.86 -9.85
N MET A 113 -0.15 -3.65 -9.91
CA MET A 113 0.09 -2.71 -11.00
C MET A 113 1.55 -2.25 -11.03
N ILE A 114 2.14 -1.86 -9.90
CA ILE A 114 3.54 -1.43 -9.83
C ILE A 114 4.47 -2.56 -10.29
N GLN A 115 4.19 -3.81 -9.87
CA GLN A 115 4.96 -4.97 -10.30
C GLN A 115 4.80 -5.25 -11.79
N TYR A 116 3.58 -5.11 -12.33
CA TYR A 116 3.33 -5.25 -13.76
C TYR A 116 4.12 -4.21 -14.57
N MET A 117 4.09 -2.95 -14.13
CA MET A 117 4.85 -1.87 -14.77
C MET A 117 6.36 -2.12 -14.74
N ALA A 118 6.89 -2.59 -13.61
CA ALA A 118 8.31 -2.92 -13.51
C ALA A 118 8.68 -4.06 -14.47
N SER A 119 7.84 -5.11 -14.55
CA SER A 119 8.04 -6.24 -15.47
C SER A 119 8.00 -5.81 -16.95
N ASP A 120 7.10 -4.89 -17.31
CA ASP A 120 7.00 -4.32 -18.66
C ASP A 120 8.19 -3.41 -19.02
N ASN A 121 8.93 -2.96 -18.01
CA ASN A 121 10.11 -2.10 -18.13
C ASN A 121 11.42 -2.82 -17.73
N GLU A 122 11.59 -4.07 -18.16
CA GLU A 122 12.80 -4.88 -17.92
C GLU A 122 13.17 -5.02 -16.42
N ASP A 123 12.17 -5.10 -15.55
CA ASP A 123 12.28 -5.15 -14.09
C ASP A 123 12.94 -3.90 -13.46
N VAL A 124 12.94 -2.76 -14.16
CA VAL A 124 13.43 -1.50 -13.62
C VAL A 124 12.27 -0.66 -13.07
N PRO A 125 12.16 -0.46 -11.74
CA PRO A 125 11.04 0.25 -11.11
C PRO A 125 11.26 1.78 -11.13
N ASN A 126 11.47 2.36 -12.30
CA ASN A 126 11.77 3.79 -12.46
C ASN A 126 10.56 4.63 -12.92
N GLN A 127 9.43 3.98 -13.17
CA GLN A 127 8.22 4.65 -13.62
C GLN A 127 7.30 4.99 -12.44
N SER A 128 6.72 6.20 -12.47
CA SER A 128 5.72 6.59 -11.50
C SER A 128 4.43 5.80 -11.73
N PRO A 129 3.79 5.23 -10.71
CA PRO A 129 2.49 4.58 -10.84
C PRO A 129 1.35 5.58 -11.10
N SER A 130 1.57 6.87 -10.96
CA SER A 130 0.57 7.92 -11.19
C SER A 130 0.05 7.89 -12.62
N ASN A 131 -1.25 8.06 -12.79
CA ASN A 131 -1.97 8.07 -14.06
C ASN A 131 -1.94 6.73 -14.85
N HIS A 132 -1.46 5.64 -14.24
CA HIS A 132 -1.56 4.32 -14.84
C HIS A 132 -2.93 3.68 -14.56
N LEU A 133 -3.40 2.90 -15.53
CA LEU A 133 -4.71 2.26 -15.48
C LEU A 133 -4.72 1.12 -14.47
N LEU A 134 -5.67 1.17 -13.54
CA LEU A 134 -5.99 0.06 -12.65
C LEU A 134 -7.02 -0.86 -13.33
N GLY A 135 -6.80 -2.15 -13.29
CA GLY A 135 -7.73 -3.15 -13.82
C GLY A 135 -8.95 -3.38 -12.90
N VAL A 136 -9.63 -2.30 -12.49
CA VAL A 136 -10.74 -2.36 -11.52
C VAL A 136 -12.02 -1.80 -12.13
N GLY A 137 -13.16 -2.32 -11.66
CA GLY A 137 -14.49 -1.89 -12.08
C GLY A 137 -15.06 -0.73 -11.27
N GLY A 138 -14.47 -0.42 -10.11
CA GLY A 138 -14.96 0.64 -9.22
C GLY A 138 -14.11 0.79 -7.98
N GLN A 139 -14.44 1.79 -7.18
CA GLN A 139 -13.93 1.99 -5.84
C GLN A 139 -15.05 1.86 -4.82
N CYS A 140 -14.76 1.30 -3.66
CA CYS A 140 -15.73 1.12 -2.59
C CYS A 140 -15.06 1.12 -1.21
N LEU A 141 -15.84 1.29 -0.17
CA LEU A 141 -15.45 0.97 1.19
C LEU A 141 -15.48 -0.54 1.39
N GLU A 142 -14.92 -1.04 2.49
CA GLU A 142 -14.91 -2.47 2.82
C GLU A 142 -16.33 -3.05 2.99
N ASP A 143 -17.31 -2.21 3.40
CA ASP A 143 -18.72 -2.59 3.50
C ASP A 143 -19.46 -2.64 2.16
N GLY A 144 -18.78 -2.35 1.04
CA GLY A 144 -19.34 -2.33 -0.30
C GLY A 144 -19.94 -1.00 -0.73
N THR A 145 -19.96 0.01 0.13
CA THR A 145 -20.43 1.36 -0.23
C THR A 145 -19.54 1.94 -1.32
N GLU A 146 -20.13 2.30 -2.46
CA GLU A 146 -19.39 2.84 -3.60
C GLU A 146 -18.85 4.24 -3.31
N VAL A 147 -17.63 4.49 -3.82
CA VAL A 147 -16.93 5.76 -3.70
C VAL A 147 -16.66 6.33 -5.09
N TYR A 148 -17.19 7.50 -5.34
CA TYR A 148 -16.96 8.26 -6.56
C TYR A 148 -16.24 9.56 -6.21
N LEU A 149 -15.09 9.79 -6.83
CA LEU A 149 -14.32 11.02 -6.65
C LEU A 149 -14.24 11.75 -7.97
N ASP A 150 -14.51 13.06 -7.90
CA ASP A 150 -14.09 13.98 -8.95
C ASP A 150 -12.61 14.37 -8.77
N GLN A 151 -12.07 15.11 -9.72
CA GLN A 151 -10.65 15.47 -9.73
C GLN A 151 -10.26 16.35 -8.53
N ASP A 152 -11.12 17.26 -8.09
CA ASP A 152 -10.83 18.16 -6.96
C ASP A 152 -10.82 17.38 -5.63
N GLN A 153 -11.74 16.44 -5.47
CA GLN A 153 -11.78 15.53 -4.32
C GLN A 153 -10.55 14.62 -4.30
N ALA A 154 -10.17 14.05 -5.43
CA ALA A 154 -8.96 13.22 -5.54
C ALA A 154 -7.69 14.03 -5.29
N ASN A 155 -7.60 15.26 -5.79
CA ASN A 155 -6.51 16.20 -5.48
C ASN A 155 -6.44 16.52 -3.99
N THR A 156 -7.59 16.64 -3.32
CA THR A 156 -7.66 16.87 -1.87
C THR A 156 -7.07 15.68 -1.11
N VAL A 157 -7.46 14.45 -1.46
CA VAL A 157 -6.91 13.21 -0.88
C VAL A 157 -5.40 13.13 -1.11
N ASN A 158 -4.97 13.40 -2.34
CA ASN A 158 -3.55 13.39 -2.70
C ASN A 158 -2.76 14.48 -1.95
N GLY A 159 -3.35 15.66 -1.77
CA GLY A 159 -2.78 16.75 -0.95
C GLY A 159 -2.57 16.36 0.52
N TYR A 160 -3.31 15.38 1.03
CA TYR A 160 -3.07 14.79 2.36
C TYR A 160 -2.00 13.70 2.34
N GLY A 161 -1.42 13.41 1.17
CA GLY A 161 -0.43 12.35 0.98
C GLY A 161 -1.06 10.96 1.09
N VAL A 162 -2.27 10.79 0.58
CA VAL A 162 -2.97 9.51 0.44
C VAL A 162 -3.26 9.30 -1.04
N THR A 163 -2.90 8.13 -1.54
CA THR A 163 -3.14 7.76 -2.92
C THR A 163 -4.55 7.18 -3.08
N THR A 164 -5.22 7.61 -4.12
CA THR A 164 -6.56 7.16 -4.50
C THR A 164 -6.59 6.76 -5.98
N ALA A 165 -7.76 6.65 -6.58
CA ALA A 165 -7.91 6.56 -8.02
C ALA A 165 -9.11 7.39 -8.48
N ILE A 166 -9.09 7.79 -9.74
CA ILE A 166 -10.20 8.48 -10.40
C ILE A 166 -10.59 7.75 -11.69
N ASN A 167 -11.84 7.88 -12.08
CA ASN A 167 -12.32 7.32 -13.34
C ASN A 167 -12.14 8.34 -14.47
N GLN A 168 -11.13 8.09 -15.31
CA GLN A 168 -10.88 8.84 -16.54
C GLN A 168 -10.65 7.84 -17.67
N ASN A 169 -11.73 7.40 -18.31
CA ASN A 169 -11.70 6.28 -19.27
C ASN A 169 -11.11 4.98 -18.64
N GLY A 170 -11.65 4.61 -17.49
CA GLY A 170 -11.14 3.59 -16.58
C GLY A 170 -10.47 4.21 -15.34
N TYR A 171 -10.38 3.42 -14.28
CA TYR A 171 -9.78 3.88 -13.02
C TYR A 171 -8.27 4.01 -13.17
N ARG A 172 -7.74 5.18 -12.82
CA ARG A 172 -6.31 5.48 -12.84
C ARG A 172 -5.81 5.87 -11.46
N LEU A 173 -4.64 5.42 -11.10
CA LEU A 173 -4.03 5.76 -9.80
C LEU A 173 -3.69 7.25 -9.75
N TRP A 174 -4.05 7.87 -8.63
CA TRP A 174 -3.99 9.32 -8.45
C TRP A 174 -3.31 9.69 -7.13
#